data_930df3f5dca942709d3fc947022fbdfb
#
_entry.id   930df3f5dca942709d3fc947022fbdfb
#
_cell.length_a   1.000
_cell.length_b   1.000
_cell.length_c   1.000
_cell.angle_alpha   90.00
_cell.angle_beta   90.00
_cell.angle_gamma   90.00
#
_symmetry.space_group_name_H-M   'P 1'
#
loop_
_entity.id
_entity.type
_entity.pdbx_description
1 polymer ?
#
loop_
_entity_poly.entity_id
_entity_poly.type
_entity_poly.pdbx_seq_one_letter_code
_entity_poly.pdbx_strand_id
1 'polypeptide(L)'
;MKYRIIIITACLLVFNQSFALSVPPSVSTQWLKKNLKNTELAIIEVSDKVDFTFNNHIPGSVVTNKSDWRYEDSDGSLVRYPVEKLAEKIRRLGINDNDAVVIYYKGNNTDEILGAFYLYWLFHLLGHTNVGVLNEGWHGWLEAKGEIESDSKTIQAGSFVAQPLLALEVKTDELNKIRNHYLLVDGRPATHFQGLTKFEANPRYGRIPGSFNQPWQDYIRKEKNGYWYAKAPKIPKLLARLKVDPDRAILLTCLGGTGSAFNYGIFYAAGYRNLRVDDAALRRWNIRRLPLENTNLNKLNK
;
A
#
# COMPACT_ATOMS: atom_id res chain seq x y z
N MET A 1 -33.67 16.77 -69.56
CA MET A 1 -33.56 16.72 -68.10
C MET A 1 -32.29 15.95 -67.70
N LYS A 2 -31.25 16.63 -67.18
CA LYS A 2 -30.01 15.97 -66.75
C LYS A 2 -30.04 15.78 -65.23
N TYR A 3 -30.11 14.54 -64.76
CA TYR A 3 -30.02 14.21 -63.33
C TYR A 3 -28.59 14.23 -62.89
N ARG A 4 -28.23 15.10 -61.90
CA ARG A 4 -26.98 15.08 -61.19
C ARG A 4 -27.11 14.14 -59.99
N ILE A 5 -26.32 13.06 -60.00
CA ILE A 5 -26.17 12.16 -58.84
C ILE A 5 -25.16 12.83 -57.90
N ILE A 6 -25.62 13.17 -56.68
CA ILE A 6 -24.74 13.64 -55.59
C ILE A 6 -24.33 12.39 -54.77
N ILE A 7 -23.07 12.03 -54.85
CA ILE A 7 -22.46 10.97 -54.02
C ILE A 7 -22.09 11.62 -52.68
N ILE A 8 -22.84 11.30 -51.62
CA ILE A 8 -22.50 11.68 -50.25
C ILE A 8 -21.51 10.63 -49.70
N THR A 9 -20.23 10.96 -49.62
CA THR A 9 -19.23 10.12 -48.96
C THR A 9 -19.39 10.29 -47.45
N ALA A 10 -20.00 9.30 -46.80
CA ALA A 10 -20.05 9.24 -45.34
C ALA A 10 -18.68 8.88 -44.79
N CYS A 11 -17.96 9.85 -44.21
CA CYS A 11 -16.75 9.61 -43.44
C CYS A 11 -17.14 8.96 -42.10
N LEU A 12 -16.97 7.64 -41.98
CA LEU A 12 -17.08 6.92 -40.73
C LEU A 12 -15.87 7.32 -39.84
N LEU A 13 -16.09 8.25 -38.93
CA LEU A 13 -15.16 8.51 -37.82
C LEU A 13 -15.21 7.31 -36.88
N VAL A 14 -14.24 6.41 -37.00
CA VAL A 14 -14.01 5.36 -36.01
C VAL A 14 -13.43 6.04 -34.77
N PHE A 15 -14.27 6.30 -33.78
CA PHE A 15 -13.81 6.66 -32.43
C PHE A 15 -13.14 5.43 -31.85
N ASN A 16 -11.82 5.36 -31.90
CA ASN A 16 -11.04 4.46 -31.03
C ASN A 16 -11.27 4.92 -29.59
N GLN A 17 -12.20 4.30 -28.87
CA GLN A 17 -12.26 4.41 -27.42
C GLN A 17 -11.02 3.71 -26.86
N SER A 18 -9.99 4.48 -26.61
CA SER A 18 -8.88 4.03 -25.76
C SER A 18 -9.45 3.84 -24.35
N PHE A 19 -9.67 2.59 -23.96
CA PHE A 19 -9.95 2.28 -22.57
C PHE A 19 -8.69 2.55 -21.76
N ALA A 20 -8.77 3.43 -20.77
CA ALA A 20 -7.67 3.68 -19.84
C ALA A 20 -7.16 2.36 -19.25
N LEU A 21 -5.84 2.22 -19.14
CA LEU A 21 -5.22 1.01 -18.58
C LEU A 21 -5.66 0.83 -17.13
N SER A 22 -6.31 -0.30 -16.81
CA SER A 22 -6.74 -0.62 -15.45
C SER A 22 -5.74 -1.53 -14.74
N VAL A 23 -5.27 -1.09 -13.57
CA VAL A 23 -4.29 -1.84 -12.75
C VAL A 23 -5.01 -2.67 -11.70
N PRO A 24 -4.81 -4.01 -11.63
CA PRO A 24 -5.33 -4.81 -10.53
C PRO A 24 -4.60 -4.46 -9.22
N PRO A 25 -5.28 -4.51 -8.05
CA PRO A 25 -4.65 -4.23 -6.75
C PRO A 25 -3.40 -5.07 -6.47
N SER A 26 -3.40 -6.29 -6.99
CA SER A 26 -2.31 -7.29 -6.89
C SER A 26 -1.85 -7.62 -8.31
N VAL A 27 -0.72 -7.05 -8.71
CA VAL A 27 -0.19 -7.14 -10.08
C VAL A 27 0.65 -8.40 -10.23
N SER A 28 0.41 -9.19 -11.28
CA SER A 28 1.29 -10.29 -11.65
C SER A 28 2.41 -9.83 -12.58
N THR A 29 3.54 -10.55 -12.58
CA THR A 29 4.64 -10.30 -13.53
C THR A 29 4.19 -10.42 -14.99
N GLN A 30 3.26 -11.32 -15.29
CA GLN A 30 2.70 -11.49 -16.64
C GLN A 30 1.89 -10.27 -17.07
N TRP A 31 1.05 -9.73 -16.16
CA TRP A 31 0.30 -8.51 -16.43
C TRP A 31 1.25 -7.33 -16.72
N LEU A 32 2.27 -7.15 -15.89
CA LEU A 32 3.23 -6.06 -16.04
C LEU A 32 4.04 -6.20 -17.35
N LYS A 33 4.51 -7.41 -17.71
CA LYS A 33 5.18 -7.66 -18.99
C LYS A 33 4.33 -7.27 -20.19
N LYS A 34 3.05 -7.63 -20.17
CA LYS A 34 2.12 -7.32 -21.26
C LYS A 34 1.92 -5.81 -21.44
N ASN A 35 1.98 -5.05 -20.35
CA ASN A 35 1.65 -3.63 -20.34
C ASN A 35 2.89 -2.72 -20.20
N LEU A 36 4.11 -3.27 -20.14
CA LEU A 36 5.35 -2.52 -19.87
C LEU A 36 5.58 -1.34 -20.82
N LYS A 37 5.15 -1.45 -22.08
CA LYS A 37 5.31 -0.42 -23.12
C LYS A 37 4.12 0.54 -23.24
N ASN A 38 3.12 0.42 -22.33
CA ASN A 38 1.99 1.34 -22.31
C ASN A 38 2.45 2.71 -21.78
N THR A 39 2.21 3.77 -22.52
CA THR A 39 2.63 5.14 -22.18
C THR A 39 1.87 5.74 -20.99
N GLU A 40 0.73 5.16 -20.60
CA GLU A 40 -0.05 5.55 -19.41
C GLU A 40 0.45 4.84 -18.15
N LEU A 41 1.39 3.88 -18.28
CA LEU A 41 1.89 3.10 -17.15
C LEU A 41 3.07 3.81 -16.48
N ALA A 42 2.90 4.18 -15.22
CA ALA A 42 3.97 4.64 -14.35
C ALA A 42 4.40 3.51 -13.40
N ILE A 43 5.71 3.33 -13.23
CA ILE A 43 6.27 2.26 -12.40
C ILE A 43 7.12 2.89 -11.30
N ILE A 44 6.87 2.53 -10.04
CA ILE A 44 7.58 3.07 -8.88
C ILE A 44 8.29 1.93 -8.15
N GLU A 45 9.61 2.03 -8.03
CA GLU A 45 10.40 1.17 -7.15
C GLU A 45 10.44 1.73 -5.73
N VAL A 46 10.20 0.88 -4.75
CA VAL A 46 10.43 1.20 -3.35
C VAL A 46 11.67 0.46 -2.87
N SER A 47 12.79 1.20 -2.78
CA SER A 47 14.10 0.70 -2.37
C SER A 47 14.99 1.81 -1.85
N ASP A 48 16.25 1.50 -1.60
CA ASP A 48 17.30 2.50 -1.40
C ASP A 48 17.65 3.18 -2.74
N LYS A 49 17.77 4.51 -2.74
CA LYS A 49 18.04 5.30 -3.95
C LYS A 49 19.43 5.04 -4.52
N VAL A 50 20.40 4.73 -3.66
CA VAL A 50 21.75 4.38 -4.07
C VAL A 50 21.73 3.02 -4.78
N ASP A 51 21.01 2.05 -4.19
CA ASP A 51 20.81 0.74 -4.82
C ASP A 51 20.17 0.86 -6.20
N PHE A 52 19.12 1.68 -6.34
CA PHE A 52 18.47 1.94 -7.63
C PHE A 52 19.43 2.53 -8.67
N THR A 53 20.28 3.48 -8.27
CA THR A 53 21.18 4.20 -9.19
C THR A 53 22.28 3.30 -9.74
N PHE A 54 22.77 2.33 -8.96
CA PHE A 54 23.90 1.47 -9.33
C PHE A 54 23.49 0.06 -9.77
N ASN A 55 22.23 -0.30 -9.67
CA ASN A 55 21.72 -1.63 -10.01
C ASN A 55 20.56 -1.57 -11.00
N ASN A 56 20.30 -2.72 -11.63
CA ASN A 56 19.21 -2.85 -12.58
C ASN A 56 17.84 -2.68 -11.89
N HIS A 57 16.88 -2.17 -12.66
CA HIS A 57 15.48 -1.95 -12.27
C HIS A 57 14.53 -2.28 -13.44
N ILE A 58 13.23 -2.27 -13.20
CA ILE A 58 12.21 -2.46 -14.25
C ILE A 58 12.25 -1.22 -15.17
N PRO A 59 12.28 -1.40 -16.51
CA PRO A 59 12.38 -0.28 -17.44
C PRO A 59 11.36 0.82 -17.20
N GLY A 60 11.84 2.07 -17.21
CA GLY A 60 11.01 3.26 -17.01
C GLY A 60 10.58 3.51 -15.57
N SER A 61 11.04 2.72 -14.60
CA SER A 61 10.70 2.96 -13.20
C SER A 61 11.41 4.17 -12.60
N VAL A 62 10.77 4.76 -11.60
CA VAL A 62 11.29 5.83 -10.74
C VAL A 62 11.40 5.29 -9.31
N VAL A 63 12.30 5.87 -8.49
CA VAL A 63 12.57 5.35 -7.14
C VAL A 63 12.08 6.27 -6.03
N THR A 64 11.61 5.64 -4.96
CA THR A 64 11.33 6.27 -3.67
C THR A 64 11.64 5.29 -2.54
N ASN A 65 11.69 5.76 -1.31
CA ASN A 65 11.79 4.89 -0.14
C ASN A 65 10.69 5.19 0.90
N LYS A 66 10.53 4.32 1.87
CA LYS A 66 9.49 4.44 2.91
C LYS A 66 9.56 5.77 3.69
N SER A 67 10.77 6.26 3.98
CA SER A 67 10.97 7.49 4.76
C SER A 67 10.59 8.76 4.00
N ASP A 68 10.53 8.72 2.66
CA ASP A 68 10.12 9.87 1.85
C ASP A 68 8.65 10.29 2.12
N TRP A 69 7.82 9.42 2.68
CA TRP A 69 6.37 9.60 2.80
C TRP A 69 5.90 9.92 4.21
N ARG A 70 6.81 9.92 5.16
CA ARG A 70 6.49 10.05 6.58
C ARG A 70 7.38 11.09 7.26
N TYR A 71 6.88 11.67 8.33
CA TYR A 71 7.65 12.54 9.21
C TYR A 71 7.30 12.26 10.67
N GLU A 72 8.15 12.68 11.56
CA GLU A 72 7.89 12.68 12.99
C GLU A 72 7.12 13.95 13.33
N ASP A 73 5.91 13.82 13.86
CA ASP A 73 5.13 14.97 14.28
C ASP A 73 5.50 15.43 15.71
N SER A 74 4.79 16.46 16.22
CA SER A 74 5.10 17.11 17.48
C SER A 74 5.05 16.19 18.72
N ASP A 75 4.37 15.05 18.65
CA ASP A 75 4.32 14.06 19.73
C ASP A 75 5.31 12.89 19.55
N GLY A 76 6.17 12.96 18.54
CA GLY A 76 7.14 11.90 18.24
C GLY A 76 6.56 10.70 17.48
N SER A 77 5.32 10.77 17.02
CA SER A 77 4.73 9.73 16.18
C SER A 77 5.16 9.90 14.73
N LEU A 78 5.57 8.79 14.09
CA LEU A 78 5.80 8.77 12.65
C LEU A 78 4.46 8.67 11.93
N VAL A 79 4.13 9.69 11.13
CA VAL A 79 2.87 9.76 10.38
C VAL A 79 3.13 10.24 8.95
N ARG A 80 2.15 10.03 8.06
CA ARG A 80 2.20 10.57 6.70
C ARG A 80 2.30 12.10 6.68
N TYR A 81 2.91 12.63 5.65
CA TYR A 81 2.85 14.06 5.37
C TYR A 81 1.41 14.55 5.11
N PRO A 82 1.14 15.87 5.26
CA PRO A 82 -0.10 16.49 4.80
C PRO A 82 -0.37 16.21 3.32
N VAL A 83 -1.64 16.25 2.90
CA VAL A 83 -2.11 15.92 1.55
C VAL A 83 -1.35 16.68 0.47
N GLU A 84 -1.18 18.00 0.66
CA GLU A 84 -0.50 18.89 -0.29
C GLU A 84 0.95 18.47 -0.51
N LYS A 85 1.63 18.09 0.58
CA LYS A 85 3.03 17.64 0.52
C LYS A 85 3.15 16.26 -0.12
N LEU A 86 2.19 15.36 0.13
CA LEU A 86 2.14 14.06 -0.54
C LEU A 86 1.89 14.23 -2.05
N ALA A 87 0.95 15.09 -2.45
CA ALA A 87 0.69 15.38 -3.86
C ALA A 87 1.92 15.97 -4.56
N GLU A 88 2.64 16.90 -3.90
CA GLU A 88 3.91 17.42 -4.40
C GLU A 88 4.94 16.30 -4.64
N LYS A 89 5.09 15.37 -3.67
CA LYS A 89 6.03 14.25 -3.77
C LYS A 89 5.66 13.30 -4.92
N ILE A 90 4.37 13.03 -5.14
CA ILE A 90 3.88 12.22 -6.26
C ILE A 90 4.20 12.90 -7.60
N ARG A 91 3.94 14.22 -7.73
CA ARG A 91 4.32 14.96 -8.94
C ARG A 91 5.82 14.89 -9.22
N ARG A 92 6.67 14.95 -8.19
CA ARG A 92 8.13 14.83 -8.34
C ARG A 92 8.57 13.45 -8.86
N LEU A 93 7.76 12.42 -8.72
CA LEU A 93 7.96 11.10 -9.34
C LEU A 93 7.48 11.06 -10.81
N GLY A 94 7.01 12.18 -11.37
CA GLY A 94 6.53 12.26 -12.74
C GLY A 94 5.10 11.75 -12.94
N ILE A 95 4.34 11.51 -11.87
CA ILE A 95 3.00 10.90 -11.94
C ILE A 95 1.93 11.95 -12.28
N ASN A 96 1.01 11.58 -13.17
CA ASN A 96 -0.16 12.36 -13.57
C ASN A 96 -1.46 11.76 -13.01
N ASP A 97 -2.57 12.50 -13.09
CA ASP A 97 -3.87 12.05 -12.57
C ASP A 97 -4.39 10.77 -13.22
N ASN A 98 -4.15 10.59 -14.51
CA ASN A 98 -4.68 9.46 -15.28
C ASN A 98 -3.72 8.30 -15.41
N ASP A 99 -2.52 8.38 -14.81
CA ASP A 99 -1.54 7.31 -14.92
C ASP A 99 -2.04 6.02 -14.24
N ALA A 100 -1.79 4.90 -14.89
CA ALA A 100 -1.89 3.58 -14.29
C ALA A 100 -0.60 3.32 -13.50
N VAL A 101 -0.68 3.12 -12.19
CA VAL A 101 0.51 3.05 -11.33
C VAL A 101 0.78 1.64 -10.86
N VAL A 102 2.00 1.14 -11.09
CA VAL A 102 2.49 -0.11 -10.49
C VAL A 102 3.63 0.19 -9.53
N ILE A 103 3.47 -0.24 -8.29
CA ILE A 103 4.49 -0.12 -7.25
C ILE A 103 5.18 -1.48 -7.09
N TYR A 104 6.51 -1.50 -7.01
CA TYR A 104 7.23 -2.71 -6.64
C TYR A 104 8.33 -2.42 -5.62
N TYR A 105 8.90 -3.45 -5.04
CA TYR A 105 9.97 -3.41 -4.04
C TYR A 105 11.12 -4.32 -4.47
N LYS A 106 12.37 -4.00 -4.06
CA LYS A 106 13.55 -4.86 -4.31
C LYS A 106 13.45 -6.17 -3.52
N GLY A 107 13.04 -6.12 -2.27
CA GLY A 107 12.94 -7.29 -1.38
C GLY A 107 14.25 -7.59 -0.63
N ASN A 108 15.20 -6.65 -0.58
CA ASN A 108 16.42 -6.79 0.23
C ASN A 108 16.08 -6.88 1.73
N ASN A 109 15.02 -6.20 2.13
CA ASN A 109 14.53 -6.17 3.50
C ASN A 109 13.01 -5.99 3.55
N THR A 110 12.43 -6.15 4.73
CA THR A 110 10.98 -6.02 4.93
C THR A 110 10.49 -4.58 4.88
N ASP A 111 11.35 -3.60 5.10
CA ASP A 111 11.00 -2.18 5.07
C ASP A 111 10.62 -1.70 3.66
N GLU A 112 11.26 -2.26 2.63
CA GLU A 112 10.92 -1.99 1.24
C GLU A 112 9.50 -2.50 0.91
N ILE A 113 9.17 -3.71 1.36
CA ILE A 113 7.82 -4.27 1.20
C ILE A 113 6.77 -3.40 1.94
N LEU A 114 7.04 -3.09 3.21
CA LEU A 114 6.14 -2.23 4.00
C LEU A 114 5.99 -0.85 3.38
N GLY A 115 7.06 -0.31 2.80
CA GLY A 115 7.06 0.97 2.08
C GLY A 115 6.19 0.93 0.81
N ALA A 116 6.27 -0.15 0.03
CA ALA A 116 5.45 -0.32 -1.17
C ALA A 116 3.95 -0.35 -0.85
N PHE A 117 3.55 -1.10 0.16
CA PHE A 117 2.15 -1.15 0.61
C PHE A 117 1.71 0.14 1.33
N TYR A 118 2.62 0.85 1.98
CA TYR A 118 2.33 2.16 2.55
C TYR A 118 2.06 3.19 1.45
N LEU A 119 2.88 3.22 0.41
CA LEU A 119 2.66 4.08 -0.76
C LEU A 119 1.36 3.71 -1.49
N TYR A 120 1.04 2.43 -1.63
CA TYR A 120 -0.23 1.95 -2.19
C TYR A 120 -1.43 2.53 -1.43
N TRP A 121 -1.43 2.45 -0.08
CA TRP A 121 -2.47 3.06 0.74
C TRP A 121 -2.54 4.58 0.56
N LEU A 122 -1.39 5.26 0.46
CA LEU A 122 -1.34 6.71 0.25
C LEU A 122 -1.97 7.13 -1.09
N PHE A 123 -1.75 6.39 -2.17
CA PHE A 123 -2.41 6.65 -3.45
C PHE A 123 -3.93 6.58 -3.29
N HIS A 124 -4.46 5.55 -2.64
CA HIS A 124 -5.89 5.43 -2.36
C HIS A 124 -6.39 6.59 -1.48
N LEU A 125 -5.65 6.94 -0.42
CA LEU A 125 -5.98 8.06 0.46
C LEU A 125 -6.05 9.39 -0.33
N LEU A 126 -5.21 9.55 -1.35
CA LEU A 126 -5.19 10.74 -2.21
C LEU A 126 -6.21 10.68 -3.36
N GLY A 127 -7.04 9.65 -3.41
CA GLY A 127 -8.10 9.47 -4.39
C GLY A 127 -7.68 8.77 -5.68
N HIS A 128 -6.42 8.34 -5.79
CA HIS A 128 -5.93 7.63 -6.97
C HIS A 128 -6.00 6.11 -6.76
N THR A 129 -7.04 5.47 -7.30
CA THR A 129 -7.29 4.04 -7.09
C THR A 129 -6.79 3.15 -8.23
N ASN A 130 -6.33 3.73 -9.35
CA ASN A 130 -5.74 2.99 -10.48
C ASN A 130 -4.26 2.64 -10.19
N VAL A 131 -4.04 1.95 -9.10
CA VAL A 131 -2.73 1.58 -8.58
C VAL A 131 -2.72 0.13 -8.09
N GLY A 132 -1.57 -0.55 -8.21
CA GLY A 132 -1.38 -1.90 -7.71
C GLY A 132 0.04 -2.19 -7.28
N VAL A 133 0.23 -3.26 -6.50
CA VAL A 133 1.55 -3.71 -6.06
C VAL A 133 1.94 -4.98 -6.80
N LEU A 134 3.17 -5.01 -7.37
CA LEU A 134 3.73 -6.19 -8.02
C LEU A 134 3.98 -7.28 -6.96
N ASN A 135 3.27 -8.41 -7.07
CA ASN A 135 3.18 -9.44 -6.02
C ASN A 135 4.52 -9.92 -5.49
N GLU A 136 5.43 -10.30 -6.36
CA GLU A 136 6.71 -10.90 -5.98
C GLU A 136 7.88 -9.92 -6.14
N GLY A 137 7.57 -8.63 -6.31
CA GLY A 137 8.55 -7.55 -6.40
C GLY A 137 9.58 -7.76 -7.52
N TRP A 138 10.77 -7.19 -7.31
CA TRP A 138 11.88 -7.26 -8.26
C TRP A 138 12.33 -8.69 -8.57
N HIS A 139 12.47 -9.53 -7.54
CA HIS A 139 12.99 -10.89 -7.75
C HIS A 139 12.00 -11.77 -8.50
N GLY A 140 10.69 -11.64 -8.28
CA GLY A 140 9.68 -12.30 -9.10
C GLY A 140 9.71 -11.82 -10.55
N TRP A 141 10.02 -10.54 -10.78
CA TRP A 141 10.23 -10.00 -12.11
C TRP A 141 11.42 -10.64 -12.83
N LEU A 142 12.57 -10.80 -12.13
CA LEU A 142 13.76 -11.48 -12.66
C LEU A 142 13.50 -12.97 -12.95
N GLU A 143 12.85 -13.69 -12.02
CA GLU A 143 12.48 -15.11 -12.21
C GLU A 143 11.58 -15.30 -13.42
N ALA A 144 10.67 -14.36 -13.66
CA ALA A 144 9.83 -14.32 -14.87
C ALA A 144 10.59 -13.87 -16.12
N LYS A 145 11.90 -13.60 -16.06
CA LYS A 145 12.71 -13.06 -17.16
C LYS A 145 12.15 -11.75 -17.72
N GLY A 146 11.82 -10.81 -16.85
CA GLY A 146 11.39 -9.45 -17.21
C GLY A 146 12.55 -8.64 -17.82
N GLU A 147 12.22 -7.67 -18.66
CA GLU A 147 13.19 -6.69 -19.19
C GLU A 147 13.79 -5.88 -18.04
N ILE A 148 15.07 -5.49 -18.16
CA ILE A 148 15.78 -4.69 -17.15
C ILE A 148 16.43 -3.47 -17.79
N GLU A 149 16.56 -2.40 -17.03
CA GLU A 149 17.22 -1.15 -17.38
C GLU A 149 18.21 -0.77 -16.26
N SER A 150 19.33 -0.13 -16.59
CA SER A 150 20.31 0.38 -15.62
C SER A 150 20.41 1.91 -15.64
N ASP A 151 19.80 2.56 -16.62
CA ASP A 151 19.94 3.99 -16.85
C ASP A 151 18.85 4.76 -16.07
N SER A 152 19.27 5.67 -15.19
CA SER A 152 18.34 6.60 -14.55
C SER A 152 17.98 7.74 -15.49
N LYS A 153 16.68 8.01 -15.64
CA LYS A 153 16.18 9.11 -16.48
C LYS A 153 15.95 10.37 -15.64
N THR A 154 16.14 11.53 -16.26
CA THR A 154 15.68 12.78 -15.66
C THR A 154 14.15 12.80 -15.62
N ILE A 155 13.59 12.88 -14.42
CA ILE A 155 12.15 12.90 -14.21
C ILE A 155 11.64 14.34 -14.35
N GLN A 156 10.69 14.57 -15.24
CA GLN A 156 9.90 15.78 -15.25
C GLN A 156 8.73 15.66 -14.28
N ALA A 157 8.40 16.73 -13.56
CA ALA A 157 7.29 16.71 -12.62
C ALA A 157 5.97 16.45 -13.35
N GLY A 158 5.18 15.56 -12.82
CA GLY A 158 3.84 15.24 -13.30
C GLY A 158 2.79 16.28 -12.86
N SER A 159 1.53 16.02 -13.21
CA SER A 159 0.38 16.91 -12.98
C SER A 159 -0.58 16.39 -11.92
N PHE A 160 -0.20 15.40 -11.11
CA PHE A 160 -1.07 14.77 -10.11
C PHE A 160 -1.79 15.78 -9.20
N VAL A 161 -3.11 15.67 -9.08
CA VAL A 161 -3.97 16.46 -8.19
C VAL A 161 -4.68 15.54 -7.21
N ALA A 162 -4.44 15.72 -5.91
CA ALA A 162 -5.08 14.91 -4.89
C ALA A 162 -6.58 15.20 -4.75
N GLN A 163 -7.40 14.14 -4.68
CA GLN A 163 -8.81 14.16 -4.31
C GLN A 163 -9.01 13.31 -3.05
N PRO A 164 -8.61 13.80 -1.85
CA PRO A 164 -8.34 12.96 -0.70
C PRO A 164 -9.59 12.27 -0.15
N LEU A 165 -9.51 10.96 0.04
CA LEU A 165 -10.48 10.10 0.71
C LEU A 165 -10.09 9.92 2.17
N LEU A 166 -10.18 10.98 2.98
CA LEU A 166 -9.75 10.99 4.38
C LEU A 166 -10.48 9.96 5.26
N ALA A 167 -11.61 9.45 4.81
CA ALA A 167 -12.32 8.34 5.47
C ALA A 167 -11.52 7.03 5.49
N LEU A 168 -10.48 6.88 4.65
CA LEU A 168 -9.56 5.73 4.70
C LEU A 168 -8.54 5.78 5.84
N GLU A 169 -8.46 6.89 6.55
CA GLU A 169 -7.64 7.05 7.74
C GLU A 169 -8.52 7.17 8.99
N VAL A 170 -8.06 6.63 10.12
CA VAL A 170 -8.63 6.87 11.43
C VAL A 170 -7.58 7.49 12.34
N LYS A 171 -7.91 8.57 13.03
CA LYS A 171 -7.01 9.17 14.03
C LYS A 171 -7.15 8.45 15.38
N THR A 172 -6.08 8.38 16.16
CA THR A 172 -6.03 7.64 17.43
C THR A 172 -7.17 8.01 18.40
N ASP A 173 -7.50 9.30 18.53
CA ASP A 173 -8.58 9.74 19.43
C ASP A 173 -9.97 9.32 18.91
N GLU A 174 -10.16 9.31 17.59
CA GLU A 174 -11.37 8.78 16.95
C GLU A 174 -11.44 7.27 17.14
N LEU A 175 -10.35 6.54 16.83
CA LEU A 175 -10.25 5.09 16.97
C LEU A 175 -10.64 4.66 18.39
N ASN A 176 -10.17 5.36 19.42
CA ASN A 176 -10.52 5.07 20.81
C ASN A 176 -12.03 5.13 21.08
N LYS A 177 -12.74 6.05 20.41
CA LYS A 177 -14.20 6.22 20.56
C LYS A 177 -15.00 5.17 19.80
N ILE A 178 -14.58 4.84 18.56
CA ILE A 178 -15.39 4.05 17.63
C ILE A 178 -15.02 2.56 17.55
N ARG A 179 -13.87 2.14 18.09
CA ARG A 179 -13.30 0.79 17.90
C ARG A 179 -14.26 -0.37 18.19
N ASN A 180 -15.20 -0.18 19.12
CA ASN A 180 -16.17 -1.22 19.50
C ASN A 180 -17.23 -1.49 18.41
N HIS A 181 -17.39 -0.58 17.43
CA HIS A 181 -18.34 -0.72 16.32
C HIS A 181 -17.70 -1.34 15.07
N TYR A 182 -16.39 -1.60 15.10
CA TYR A 182 -15.60 -2.10 13.99
C TYR A 182 -14.92 -3.42 14.35
N LEU A 183 -14.49 -4.15 13.35
CA LEU A 183 -13.50 -5.20 13.55
C LEU A 183 -12.11 -4.53 13.61
N LEU A 184 -11.54 -4.40 14.80
CA LEU A 184 -10.21 -3.84 14.98
C LEU A 184 -9.15 -4.93 14.79
N VAL A 185 -8.27 -4.76 13.82
CA VAL A 185 -7.20 -5.72 13.49
C VAL A 185 -5.83 -5.13 13.79
N ASP A 186 -5.07 -5.81 14.64
CA ASP A 186 -3.68 -5.47 14.98
C ASP A 186 -2.71 -6.30 14.15
N GLY A 187 -1.91 -5.63 13.32
CA GLY A 187 -0.95 -6.22 12.40
C GLY A 187 0.39 -6.60 13.03
N ARG A 188 0.63 -6.39 14.33
CA ARG A 188 1.90 -6.70 14.98
C ARG A 188 2.15 -8.21 15.12
N PRO A 189 3.42 -8.64 15.33
CA PRO A 189 3.73 -10.03 15.67
C PRO A 189 2.90 -10.53 16.86
N ALA A 190 2.54 -11.81 16.86
CA ALA A 190 1.69 -12.41 17.89
C ALA A 190 2.25 -12.23 19.32
N THR A 191 3.56 -12.32 19.51
CA THR A 191 4.22 -12.13 20.80
C THR A 191 4.03 -10.72 21.37
N HIS A 192 4.08 -9.70 20.50
CA HIS A 192 3.82 -8.31 20.89
C HIS A 192 2.34 -8.05 21.16
N PHE A 193 1.46 -8.62 20.35
CA PHE A 193 0.03 -8.54 20.54
C PHE A 193 -0.42 -9.19 21.87
N GLN A 194 0.15 -10.33 22.21
CA GLN A 194 -0.13 -11.05 23.47
C GLN A 194 0.48 -10.38 24.70
N GLY A 195 1.39 -9.40 24.51
CA GLY A 195 2.11 -8.74 25.59
C GLY A 195 3.22 -9.58 26.19
N LEU A 196 3.79 -10.52 25.42
CA LEU A 196 4.96 -11.32 25.81
C LEU A 196 6.26 -10.56 25.58
N THR A 197 6.28 -9.75 24.54
CA THR A 197 7.41 -8.90 24.15
C THR A 197 6.93 -7.48 23.87
N LYS A 198 7.85 -6.53 23.86
CA LYS A 198 7.59 -5.13 23.48
C LYS A 198 8.67 -4.66 22.51
N PHE A 199 8.35 -3.69 21.69
CA PHE A 199 9.35 -2.94 20.95
C PHE A 199 10.01 -1.90 21.84
N GLU A 200 11.29 -1.63 21.63
CA GLU A 200 12.01 -0.61 22.39
C GLU A 200 11.34 0.77 22.29
N ALA A 201 10.91 1.14 21.06
CA ALA A 201 10.16 2.37 20.81
C ALA A 201 8.72 2.37 21.36
N ASN A 202 8.28 1.28 21.99
CA ASN A 202 6.94 1.14 22.56
C ASN A 202 6.99 0.41 23.89
N PRO A 203 7.21 1.13 25.01
CA PRO A 203 7.58 0.56 26.30
C PRO A 203 6.46 -0.20 27.03
N ARG A 204 5.21 -0.13 26.52
CA ARG A 204 4.06 -0.77 27.17
C ARG A 204 3.71 -2.11 26.53
N TYR A 205 3.42 -3.10 27.35
CA TYR A 205 2.98 -4.43 26.92
C TYR A 205 1.48 -4.46 26.63
N GLY A 206 1.09 -5.29 25.66
CA GLY A 206 -0.31 -5.56 25.37
C GLY A 206 -0.81 -4.93 24.07
N ARG A 207 -2.12 -4.87 23.92
CA ARG A 207 -2.84 -4.47 22.71
C ARG A 207 -3.97 -3.50 23.01
N ILE A 208 -4.48 -2.85 21.97
CA ILE A 208 -5.71 -2.06 22.07
C ILE A 208 -6.86 -3.02 22.40
N PRO A 209 -7.68 -2.73 23.43
CA PRO A 209 -8.76 -3.61 23.87
C PRO A 209 -9.75 -3.90 22.72
N GLY A 210 -10.16 -5.17 22.60
CA GLY A 210 -11.09 -5.65 21.59
C GLY A 210 -10.45 -5.91 20.22
N SER A 211 -9.12 -5.76 20.06
CA SER A 211 -8.45 -6.05 18.80
C SER A 211 -8.21 -7.53 18.57
N PHE A 212 -8.21 -7.92 17.29
CA PHE A 212 -7.83 -9.24 16.78
C PHE A 212 -6.46 -9.18 16.13
N ASN A 213 -5.68 -10.23 16.24
CA ASN A 213 -4.34 -10.26 15.66
C ASN A 213 -4.33 -10.88 14.26
N GLN A 214 -3.78 -10.15 13.31
CA GLN A 214 -3.39 -10.63 11.99
C GLN A 214 -2.01 -10.08 11.64
N PRO A 215 -0.94 -10.77 12.03
CA PRO A 215 0.42 -10.32 11.76
C PRO A 215 0.65 -10.11 10.28
N TRP A 216 1.18 -8.94 9.91
CA TRP A 216 1.55 -8.67 8.52
C TRP A 216 2.62 -9.65 8.02
N GLN A 217 3.46 -10.17 8.92
CA GLN A 217 4.49 -11.17 8.63
C GLN A 217 3.92 -12.49 8.09
N ASP A 218 2.65 -12.79 8.33
CA ASP A 218 2.00 -13.99 7.79
C ASP A 218 1.89 -14.00 6.26
N TYR A 219 2.07 -12.83 5.63
CA TYR A 219 1.95 -12.64 4.18
C TYR A 219 3.27 -12.35 3.48
N ILE A 220 4.38 -12.43 4.20
CA ILE A 220 5.72 -12.33 3.61
C ILE A 220 6.50 -13.62 3.88
N ARG A 221 7.49 -13.86 3.04
CA ARG A 221 8.43 -14.95 3.22
C ARG A 221 9.82 -14.54 2.75
N LYS A 222 10.84 -15.11 3.37
CA LYS A 222 12.22 -15.04 2.90
C LYS A 222 12.53 -16.33 2.16
N GLU A 223 12.93 -16.22 0.91
CA GLU A 223 13.30 -17.36 0.08
C GLU A 223 14.78 -17.74 0.24
N LYS A 224 15.16 -18.90 -0.32
CA LYS A 224 16.55 -19.40 -0.26
C LYS A 224 17.57 -18.48 -0.92
N ASN A 225 17.14 -17.66 -1.88
CA ASN A 225 17.97 -16.61 -2.50
C ASN A 225 18.27 -15.43 -1.57
N GLY A 226 17.73 -15.44 -0.35
CA GLY A 226 17.97 -14.39 0.66
C GLY A 226 17.00 -13.20 0.61
N TYR A 227 16.14 -13.11 -0.41
CA TYR A 227 15.22 -11.99 -0.61
C TYR A 227 13.85 -12.23 -0.02
N TRP A 228 13.14 -11.12 0.25
CA TRP A 228 11.81 -11.14 0.82
C TRP A 228 10.74 -10.93 -0.25
N TYR A 229 9.65 -11.66 -0.11
CA TYR A 229 8.52 -11.64 -1.03
C TYR A 229 7.22 -11.43 -0.25
N ALA A 230 6.30 -10.67 -0.82
CA ALA A 230 4.91 -10.58 -0.36
C ALA A 230 4.01 -11.34 -1.32
N LYS A 231 3.04 -12.06 -0.77
CA LYS A 231 2.02 -12.76 -1.56
C LYS A 231 0.65 -12.57 -0.91
N ALA A 232 -0.25 -11.94 -1.63
CA ALA A 232 -1.62 -11.79 -1.18
C ALA A 232 -2.38 -13.12 -1.31
N PRO A 233 -2.96 -13.66 -0.23
CA PRO A 233 -3.91 -14.77 -0.31
C PRO A 233 -5.22 -14.30 -0.93
N LYS A 234 -6.06 -15.24 -1.41
CA LYS A 234 -7.42 -14.90 -1.87
C LYS A 234 -8.27 -14.28 -0.75
N ILE A 235 -8.17 -14.83 0.45
CA ILE A 235 -8.83 -14.32 1.67
C ILE A 235 -7.83 -14.33 2.81
N PRO A 236 -7.65 -13.23 3.55
CA PRO A 236 -6.81 -13.18 4.74
C PRO A 236 -7.23 -14.20 5.81
N LYS A 237 -6.26 -14.86 6.44
CA LYS A 237 -6.49 -15.95 7.40
C LYS A 237 -7.47 -15.57 8.53
N LEU A 238 -7.31 -14.38 9.12
CA LEU A 238 -8.20 -13.91 10.17
C LEU A 238 -9.64 -13.77 9.66
N LEU A 239 -9.81 -13.13 8.51
CA LEU A 239 -11.12 -12.86 7.95
C LEU A 239 -11.83 -14.14 7.53
N ALA A 240 -11.10 -15.12 6.98
CA ALA A 240 -11.61 -16.46 6.70
C ALA A 240 -12.06 -17.19 7.97
N ARG A 241 -11.21 -17.16 9.02
CA ARG A 241 -11.51 -17.81 10.31
C ARG A 241 -12.74 -17.23 10.98
N LEU A 242 -12.90 -15.90 10.96
CA LEU A 242 -14.04 -15.20 11.55
C LEU A 242 -15.25 -15.14 10.61
N LYS A 243 -15.14 -15.64 9.36
CA LYS A 243 -16.18 -15.56 8.32
C LYS A 243 -16.67 -14.13 8.13
N VAL A 244 -15.73 -13.18 8.06
CA VAL A 244 -16.02 -11.75 7.97
C VAL A 244 -16.64 -11.42 6.62
N ASP A 245 -17.78 -10.74 6.64
CA ASP A 245 -18.42 -10.21 5.45
C ASP A 245 -17.50 -9.17 4.77
N PRO A 246 -17.36 -9.17 3.42
CA PRO A 246 -16.56 -8.18 2.69
C PRO A 246 -16.95 -6.72 2.96
N ASP A 247 -18.23 -6.46 3.29
CA ASP A 247 -18.73 -5.12 3.58
C ASP A 247 -18.52 -4.70 5.06
N ARG A 248 -18.03 -5.62 5.91
CA ARG A 248 -17.74 -5.32 7.30
C ARG A 248 -16.72 -4.21 7.43
N ALA A 249 -17.05 -3.20 8.26
CA ALA A 249 -16.13 -2.12 8.59
C ALA A 249 -14.96 -2.63 9.45
N ILE A 250 -13.73 -2.40 8.97
CA ILE A 250 -12.48 -2.87 9.58
C ILE A 250 -11.55 -1.69 9.85
N LEU A 251 -11.06 -1.61 11.09
CA LEU A 251 -9.97 -0.72 11.49
C LEU A 251 -8.66 -1.50 11.53
N LEU A 252 -7.62 -0.95 10.95
CA LEU A 252 -6.30 -1.57 10.86
C LEU A 252 -5.30 -0.76 11.68
N THR A 253 -4.70 -1.38 12.69
CA THR A 253 -3.65 -0.79 13.51
C THR A 253 -2.41 -1.69 13.55
N CYS A 254 -1.27 -1.16 13.97
CA CYS A 254 -0.04 -1.93 14.22
C CYS A 254 0.85 -1.19 15.24
N LEU A 255 2.17 -1.23 15.07
CA LEU A 255 3.10 -0.46 15.91
C LEU A 255 3.13 1.03 15.53
N GLY A 256 3.27 1.34 14.26
CA GLY A 256 3.50 2.70 13.73
C GLY A 256 3.05 2.88 12.29
N GLY A 257 1.92 2.30 11.86
CA GLY A 257 1.20 2.58 10.61
C GLY A 257 1.57 1.72 9.40
N THR A 258 2.85 1.37 9.20
CA THR A 258 3.25 0.65 7.97
C THR A 258 2.71 -0.77 7.87
N GLY A 259 2.66 -1.51 8.99
CA GLY A 259 2.02 -2.83 9.03
C GLY A 259 0.49 -2.77 8.87
N SER A 260 -0.15 -1.67 9.31
CA SER A 260 -1.58 -1.41 9.07
C SER A 260 -1.84 -1.20 7.58
N ALA A 261 -1.02 -0.38 6.92
CA ALA A 261 -1.12 -0.10 5.49
C ALA A 261 -0.79 -1.36 4.65
N PHE A 262 0.13 -2.21 5.11
CA PHE A 262 0.36 -3.51 4.50
C PHE A 262 -0.90 -4.38 4.55
N ASN A 263 -1.51 -4.54 5.73
CA ASN A 263 -2.75 -5.29 5.88
C ASN A 263 -3.90 -4.67 5.08
N TYR A 264 -3.94 -3.33 4.94
CA TYR A 264 -4.88 -2.64 4.05
C TYR A 264 -4.78 -3.16 2.62
N GLY A 265 -3.57 -3.19 2.04
CA GLY A 265 -3.35 -3.67 0.68
C GLY A 265 -3.75 -5.15 0.50
N ILE A 266 -3.40 -6.00 1.46
CA ILE A 266 -3.77 -7.43 1.46
C ILE A 266 -5.30 -7.61 1.52
N PHE A 267 -5.98 -6.88 2.39
CA PHE A 267 -7.44 -6.97 2.57
C PHE A 267 -8.19 -6.38 1.37
N TYR A 268 -7.69 -5.26 0.84
CA TYR A 268 -8.24 -4.64 -0.36
C TYR A 268 -8.13 -5.56 -1.58
N ALA A 269 -6.97 -6.21 -1.78
CA ALA A 269 -6.77 -7.19 -2.85
C ALA A 269 -7.69 -8.43 -2.71
N ALA A 270 -8.10 -8.75 -1.47
CA ALA A 270 -9.04 -9.83 -1.18
C ALA A 270 -10.53 -9.43 -1.33
N GLY A 271 -10.83 -8.18 -1.72
CA GLY A 271 -12.19 -7.71 -1.99
C GLY A 271 -12.83 -6.88 -0.87
N TYR A 272 -12.18 -6.70 0.29
CA TYR A 272 -12.70 -5.86 1.37
C TYR A 272 -12.52 -4.37 1.02
N ARG A 273 -13.55 -3.56 1.22
CA ARG A 273 -13.53 -2.14 0.80
C ARG A 273 -13.73 -1.16 1.96
N ASN A 274 -14.42 -1.56 3.02
CA ASN A 274 -14.68 -0.71 4.18
C ASN A 274 -13.51 -0.79 5.18
N LEU A 275 -12.36 -0.27 4.77
CA LEU A 275 -11.09 -0.36 5.48
C LEU A 275 -10.60 1.03 5.90
N ARG A 276 -10.15 1.18 7.15
CA ARG A 276 -9.53 2.41 7.65
C ARG A 276 -8.20 2.10 8.35
N VAL A 277 -7.18 2.90 8.08
CA VAL A 277 -5.82 2.72 8.61
C VAL A 277 -5.55 3.71 9.74
N ASP A 278 -5.09 3.21 10.88
CA ASP A 278 -4.49 3.99 11.95
C ASP A 278 -2.99 4.15 11.65
N ASP A 279 -2.61 5.32 11.14
CA ASP A 279 -1.23 5.59 10.70
C ASP A 279 -0.27 5.81 11.88
N ALA A 280 -0.69 6.55 12.90
CA ALA A 280 0.10 6.75 14.12
C ALA A 280 0.15 5.49 15.01
N ALA A 281 -0.85 4.66 14.91
CA ALA A 281 -0.99 3.33 15.48
C ALA A 281 -0.73 3.27 17.01
N LEU A 282 -0.24 2.13 17.49
CA LEU A 282 0.01 1.90 18.91
C LEU A 282 1.05 2.87 19.49
N ARG A 283 1.93 3.46 18.67
CA ARG A 283 2.90 4.46 19.13
C ARG A 283 2.17 5.65 19.76
N ARG A 284 1.24 6.29 19.03
CA ARG A 284 0.44 7.42 19.57
C ARG A 284 -0.52 6.98 20.67
N TRP A 285 -1.11 5.78 20.56
CA TRP A 285 -1.94 5.20 21.62
C TRP A 285 -1.20 5.15 22.94
N ASN A 286 0.09 4.78 22.93
CA ASN A 286 0.94 4.72 24.12
C ASN A 286 1.36 6.10 24.63
N ILE A 287 1.68 7.02 23.75
CA ILE A 287 1.99 8.43 24.10
C ILE A 287 0.78 9.05 24.83
N ARG A 288 -0.43 8.80 24.33
CA ARG A 288 -1.69 9.24 24.97
C ARG A 288 -2.06 8.44 26.22
N ARG A 289 -1.27 7.45 26.61
CA ARG A 289 -1.52 6.56 27.76
C ARG A 289 -2.90 5.91 27.75
N LEU A 290 -3.48 5.65 26.58
CA LEU A 290 -4.78 5.01 26.42
C LEU A 290 -4.75 3.56 26.94
N PRO A 291 -5.90 2.96 27.32
CA PRO A 291 -5.97 1.61 27.90
C PRO A 291 -5.34 0.55 27.00
N LEU A 292 -4.63 -0.40 27.63
CA LEU A 292 -4.14 -1.62 26.96
C LEU A 292 -4.67 -2.85 27.67
N GLU A 293 -4.94 -3.89 26.89
CA GLU A 293 -5.27 -5.23 27.34
C GLU A 293 -4.02 -6.10 27.25
N ASN A 294 -3.72 -6.84 28.33
CA ASN A 294 -2.60 -7.77 28.36
C ASN A 294 -3.08 -9.14 28.84
N THR A 295 -2.94 -10.16 28.01
CA THR A 295 -3.42 -11.52 28.30
C THR A 295 -2.65 -12.17 29.46
N ASN A 296 -1.38 -11.80 29.67
CA ASN A 296 -0.53 -12.39 30.70
C ASN A 296 -0.80 -11.80 32.11
N LEU A 297 -1.04 -10.49 32.20
CA LEU A 297 -1.38 -9.87 33.49
C LEU A 297 -2.70 -10.42 34.03
N ASN A 298 -3.65 -10.77 33.16
CA ASN A 298 -4.93 -11.37 33.55
C ASN A 298 -4.82 -12.83 33.99
N LYS A 299 -3.72 -13.52 33.69
CA LYS A 299 -3.44 -14.90 34.19
C LYS A 299 -2.68 -14.91 35.50
N LEU A 300 -1.92 -13.87 35.80
CA LEU A 300 -1.18 -13.74 37.05
C LEU A 300 -2.08 -13.24 38.22
N ASN A 301 -3.25 -12.65 37.89
CA ASN A 301 -4.24 -12.13 38.87
C ASN A 301 -5.46 -13.04 39.02
N LYS A 302 -5.42 -14.27 38.48
CA LYS A 302 -6.36 -15.36 38.73
C LYS A 302 -5.65 -16.52 39.45
#